data_b2d918f6b5f7ea0fd9b6e076ac40fd7a
#
_entry.id   b2d918f6b5f7ea0fd9b6e076ac40fd7a
#
_cell.length_a   1.000
_cell.length_b   1.000
_cell.length_c   1.000
_cell.angle_alpha   90.00
_cell.angle_beta   90.00
_cell.angle_gamma   90.00
#
_symmetry.space_group_name_H-M   'P 1'
#
loop_
_entity.id
_entity.type
_entity.pdbx_description
1 polymer ?
#
loop_
_entity_poly.entity_id
_entity_poly.type
_entity_poly.pdbx_seq_one_letter_code
_entity_poly.pdbx_strand_id
1 'polypeptide(L)'
;MPKRLIVTADDFGLAVPVNEAVELGHLNGILTSASLMVTAPAAADAIERARRLPRLGVGLHMVLVDGQPALPPEQIPDLVAADGRFSRDPFRLGARIFLSSRAQSQAEAEIRAQLTAFRRTRLRLDHVDGHHHFHLHPTVQAILIRLAPEFGIAAIRVPDEPAAVRQHAGASQRMRDWLAAFPLRDRAPAMKRRLARADIRFNDTILGLADSGHIDSARMRALLAALPDGVTELYVHPATRRWGEIDALPDAYRPEAELAALVDPSVRAAVEASGATLTTFQELANPPAVASAESALEESGLSGARS
;
A
#
# COMPACT_ATOMS: atom_id res chain seq x y z
N MET A 1 -7.29 -22.03 -0.51
CA MET A 1 -8.10 -20.85 -0.08
C MET A 1 -8.51 -20.08 -1.33
N PRO A 2 -9.61 -19.29 -1.33
CA PRO A 2 -9.92 -18.46 -2.49
C PRO A 2 -8.81 -17.43 -2.72
N LYS A 3 -8.52 -17.14 -3.98
CA LYS A 3 -7.56 -16.11 -4.35
C LYS A 3 -8.21 -14.74 -4.21
N ARG A 4 -7.60 -13.85 -3.47
CA ARG A 4 -8.01 -12.45 -3.31
C ARG A 4 -6.86 -11.54 -3.73
N LEU A 5 -7.16 -10.54 -4.54
CA LEU A 5 -6.17 -9.62 -5.10
C LEU A 5 -6.47 -8.18 -4.69
N ILE A 6 -5.53 -7.57 -3.99
CA ILE A 6 -5.50 -6.14 -3.74
C ILE A 6 -4.53 -5.52 -4.75
N VAL A 7 -4.95 -4.49 -5.46
CA VAL A 7 -4.08 -3.73 -6.36
C VAL A 7 -3.94 -2.33 -5.81
N THR A 8 -2.72 -1.98 -5.35
CA THR A 8 -2.45 -0.73 -4.65
C THR A 8 -1.55 0.18 -5.46
N ALA A 9 -1.94 1.45 -5.61
CA ALA A 9 -1.06 2.50 -6.10
C ALA A 9 -0.37 3.18 -4.91
N ASP A 10 0.95 3.14 -4.85
CA ASP A 10 1.75 3.85 -3.87
C ASP A 10 1.92 5.32 -4.24
N ASP A 11 2.38 6.13 -3.30
CA ASP A 11 2.69 7.55 -3.45
C ASP A 11 1.49 8.46 -3.82
N PHE A 12 0.25 8.05 -3.54
CA PHE A 12 -0.93 8.90 -3.73
C PHE A 12 -0.79 10.20 -2.93
N GLY A 13 -0.91 11.34 -3.59
CA GLY A 13 -0.65 12.66 -3.00
C GLY A 13 0.74 13.22 -3.31
N LEU A 14 1.67 12.42 -3.85
CA LEU A 14 3.02 12.89 -4.19
C LEU A 14 2.99 14.00 -5.23
N ALA A 15 2.24 13.80 -6.31
CA ALA A 15 2.05 14.77 -7.37
C ALA A 15 0.67 14.60 -8.04
N VAL A 16 0.17 15.66 -8.69
CA VAL A 16 -1.11 15.61 -9.42
C VAL A 16 -1.15 14.50 -10.48
N PRO A 17 -0.09 14.26 -11.30
CA PRO A 17 -0.09 13.14 -12.24
C PRO A 17 -0.26 11.75 -11.59
N VAL A 18 0.22 11.54 -10.37
CA VAL A 18 -0.01 10.31 -9.60
C VAL A 18 -1.48 10.22 -9.20
N ASN A 19 -2.05 11.31 -8.71
CA ASN A 19 -3.44 11.38 -8.29
C ASN A 19 -4.41 11.11 -9.44
N GLU A 20 -4.13 11.68 -10.62
CA GLU A 20 -4.86 11.42 -11.88
C GLU A 20 -4.81 9.92 -12.24
N ALA A 21 -3.63 9.30 -12.11
CA ALA A 21 -3.46 7.88 -12.43
C ALA A 21 -4.21 6.96 -11.46
N VAL A 22 -4.24 7.30 -10.18
CA VAL A 22 -5.04 6.58 -9.17
C VAL A 22 -6.53 6.63 -9.54
N GLU A 23 -7.06 7.82 -9.84
CA GLU A 23 -8.46 7.98 -10.25
C GLU A 23 -8.77 7.18 -11.52
N LEU A 24 -7.95 7.28 -12.56
CA LEU A 24 -8.12 6.55 -13.83
C LEU A 24 -8.00 5.03 -13.62
N GLY A 25 -6.99 4.58 -12.87
CA GLY A 25 -6.77 3.16 -12.59
C GLY A 25 -7.91 2.53 -11.80
N HIS A 26 -8.54 3.29 -10.89
CA HIS A 26 -9.69 2.81 -10.13
C HIS A 26 -10.99 2.81 -10.96
N LEU A 27 -11.26 3.88 -11.71
CA LEU A 27 -12.50 3.99 -12.48
C LEU A 27 -12.52 3.09 -13.71
N ASN A 28 -11.40 2.95 -14.41
CA ASN A 28 -11.33 2.28 -15.71
C ASN A 28 -10.50 0.99 -15.67
N GLY A 29 -9.82 0.69 -14.58
CA GLY A 29 -8.87 -0.40 -14.46
C GLY A 29 -9.18 -1.38 -13.35
N ILE A 30 -8.12 -1.99 -12.84
CA ILE A 30 -8.17 -3.01 -11.78
C ILE A 30 -7.73 -2.49 -10.40
N LEU A 31 -7.44 -1.19 -10.27
CA LEU A 31 -6.94 -0.61 -9.03
C LEU A 31 -8.02 -0.63 -7.94
N THR A 32 -7.70 -1.20 -6.78
CA THR A 32 -8.63 -1.31 -5.64
C THR A 32 -8.26 -0.41 -4.48
N SER A 33 -6.96 -0.10 -4.33
CA SER A 33 -6.44 0.64 -3.19
C SER A 33 -5.39 1.66 -3.60
N ALA A 34 -5.17 2.67 -2.75
CA ALA A 34 -4.08 3.62 -2.89
C ALA A 34 -3.52 4.02 -1.52
N SER A 35 -2.22 4.26 -1.44
CA SER A 35 -1.53 4.62 -0.21
C SER A 35 -1.20 6.10 -0.20
N LEU A 36 -1.90 6.88 0.65
CA LEU A 36 -1.87 8.34 0.71
C LEU A 36 -0.70 8.87 1.55
N MET A 37 0.14 9.69 0.95
CA MET A 37 1.17 10.49 1.61
C MET A 37 0.55 11.80 2.11
N VAL A 38 0.13 11.86 3.37
CA VAL A 38 -0.63 12.99 3.94
C VAL A 38 0.14 14.31 4.02
N THR A 39 1.47 14.27 3.92
CA THR A 39 2.37 15.43 3.97
C THR A 39 2.92 15.83 2.61
N ALA A 40 2.56 15.12 1.56
CA ALA A 40 3.07 15.36 0.22
C ALA A 40 2.39 16.57 -0.46
N PRO A 41 3.05 17.19 -1.46
CA PRO A 41 2.60 18.46 -2.05
C PRO A 41 1.20 18.42 -2.66
N ALA A 42 0.78 17.28 -3.23
CA ALA A 42 -0.52 17.12 -3.87
C ALA A 42 -1.54 16.35 -2.99
N ALA A 43 -1.29 16.22 -1.68
CA ALA A 43 -2.17 15.48 -0.77
C ALA A 43 -3.61 16.03 -0.74
N ALA A 44 -3.78 17.35 -0.83
CA ALA A 44 -5.12 17.96 -0.85
C ALA A 44 -5.92 17.53 -2.08
N ASP A 45 -5.33 17.53 -3.28
CA ASP A 45 -5.97 17.05 -4.51
C ASP A 45 -6.27 15.54 -4.41
N ALA A 46 -5.36 14.74 -3.85
CA ALA A 46 -5.59 13.31 -3.62
C ALA A 46 -6.81 13.06 -2.72
N ILE A 47 -6.93 13.79 -1.62
CA ILE A 47 -8.06 13.67 -0.68
C ILE A 47 -9.38 14.03 -1.37
N GLU A 48 -9.42 15.10 -2.16
CA GLU A 48 -10.63 15.50 -2.89
C GLU A 48 -11.05 14.44 -3.93
N ARG A 49 -10.10 13.82 -4.64
CA ARG A 49 -10.38 12.69 -5.54
C ARG A 49 -10.89 11.47 -4.77
N ALA A 50 -10.21 11.09 -3.69
CA ALA A 50 -10.60 9.94 -2.87
C ALA A 50 -12.04 10.05 -2.34
N ARG A 51 -12.49 11.25 -1.95
CA ARG A 51 -13.87 11.48 -1.51
C ARG A 51 -14.93 11.18 -2.58
N ARG A 52 -14.58 11.29 -3.85
CA ARG A 52 -15.46 10.94 -4.98
C ARG A 52 -15.39 9.46 -5.37
N LEU A 53 -14.47 8.70 -4.77
CA LEU A 53 -14.20 7.30 -5.07
C LEU A 53 -14.49 6.40 -3.86
N PRO A 54 -15.76 6.23 -3.45
CA PRO A 54 -16.12 5.57 -2.18
C PRO A 54 -15.73 4.09 -2.11
N ARG A 55 -15.40 3.45 -3.25
CA ARG A 55 -14.95 2.07 -3.31
C ARG A 55 -13.42 1.93 -3.33
N LEU A 56 -12.69 3.04 -3.45
CA LEU A 56 -11.23 3.02 -3.36
C LEU A 56 -10.82 2.84 -1.89
N GLY A 57 -10.08 1.78 -1.60
CA GLY A 57 -9.42 1.63 -0.31
C GLY A 57 -8.28 2.65 -0.19
N VAL A 58 -8.34 3.55 0.79
CA VAL A 58 -7.27 4.54 0.98
C VAL A 58 -6.53 4.25 2.26
N GLY A 59 -5.26 3.85 2.13
CA GLY A 59 -4.34 3.64 3.23
C GLY A 59 -3.49 4.87 3.56
N LEU A 60 -2.79 4.83 4.69
CA LEU A 60 -1.74 5.79 5.02
C LEU A 60 -0.40 5.28 4.49
N HIS A 61 0.19 5.96 3.51
CA HIS A 61 1.59 5.80 3.12
C HIS A 61 2.48 6.57 4.08
N MET A 62 2.90 5.92 5.16
CA MET A 62 3.70 6.55 6.20
C MET A 62 5.09 6.92 5.66
N VAL A 63 5.50 8.17 5.86
CA VAL A 63 6.78 8.70 5.39
C VAL A 63 7.68 8.96 6.58
N LEU A 64 8.85 8.29 6.62
CA LEU A 64 9.95 8.58 7.54
C LEU A 64 11.29 8.74 6.81
N VAL A 65 11.31 8.46 5.50
CA VAL A 65 12.47 8.52 4.62
C VAL A 65 12.04 9.26 3.36
N ASP A 66 12.92 10.10 2.82
CA ASP A 66 12.78 10.78 1.53
C ASP A 66 11.42 11.49 1.34
N GLY A 67 11.06 12.37 2.24
CA GLY A 67 9.82 13.15 2.16
C GLY A 67 9.75 14.25 3.21
N GLN A 68 8.57 14.84 3.35
CA GLN A 68 8.33 15.91 4.31
C GLN A 68 7.70 15.37 5.59
N PRO A 69 8.14 15.84 6.77
CA PRO A 69 7.53 15.47 8.03
C PRO A 69 6.18 16.19 8.24
N ALA A 70 5.34 15.60 9.10
CA ALA A 70 4.12 16.24 9.60
C ALA A 70 4.40 17.17 10.78
N LEU A 71 5.44 16.87 11.55
CA LEU A 71 5.86 17.70 12.66
C LEU A 71 6.91 18.74 12.22
N PRO A 72 7.00 19.88 12.90
CA PRO A 72 8.11 20.81 12.74
C PRO A 72 9.48 20.13 12.95
N PRO A 73 10.49 20.38 12.10
CA PRO A 73 11.81 19.75 12.19
C PRO A 73 12.47 19.86 13.57
N GLU A 74 12.21 20.94 14.29
CA GLU A 74 12.74 21.19 15.63
C GLU A 74 12.24 20.20 16.69
N GLN A 75 11.10 19.57 16.44
CA GLN A 75 10.52 18.53 17.33
C GLN A 75 11.10 17.15 17.05
N ILE A 76 11.64 16.95 15.84
CA ILE A 76 12.16 15.65 15.38
C ILE A 76 13.58 15.74 14.78
N PRO A 77 14.52 16.49 15.42
CA PRO A 77 15.83 16.79 14.83
C PRO A 77 16.68 15.56 14.56
N ASP A 78 16.40 14.41 15.19
CA ASP A 78 17.14 13.18 14.94
C ASP A 78 16.64 12.44 13.67
N LEU A 79 15.49 12.81 13.12
CA LEU A 79 14.90 12.16 11.95
C LEU A 79 15.11 12.92 10.65
N VAL A 80 15.37 14.23 10.74
CA VAL A 80 15.46 15.11 9.58
C VAL A 80 16.91 15.52 9.26
N ALA A 81 17.13 15.93 8.03
CA ALA A 81 18.35 16.54 7.55
C ALA A 81 18.32 18.06 7.78
N ALA A 82 19.40 18.76 7.40
CA ALA A 82 19.54 20.21 7.60
C ALA A 82 18.51 21.05 6.82
N ASP A 83 17.94 20.49 5.76
CA ASP A 83 16.87 21.10 4.96
C ASP A 83 15.45 20.90 5.56
N GLY A 84 15.36 20.27 6.74
CA GLY A 84 14.11 19.98 7.42
C GLY A 84 13.31 18.80 6.86
N ARG A 85 13.83 18.10 5.85
CA ARG A 85 13.20 16.91 5.25
C ARG A 85 13.74 15.63 5.89
N PHE A 86 13.02 14.53 5.75
CA PHE A 86 13.56 13.24 6.14
C PHE A 86 14.82 12.86 5.36
N SER A 87 15.73 12.16 6.04
CA SER A 87 16.94 11.65 5.40
C SER A 87 16.61 10.73 4.23
N ARG A 88 17.39 10.82 3.15
CA ARG A 88 17.35 9.89 2.02
C ARG A 88 18.12 8.59 2.25
N ASP A 89 18.74 8.45 3.41
CA ASP A 89 19.50 7.26 3.81
C ASP A 89 18.69 6.43 4.82
N PRO A 90 17.97 5.41 4.37
CA PRO A 90 17.13 4.58 5.22
C PRO A 90 17.94 3.74 6.22
N PHE A 91 19.20 3.41 5.90
CA PHE A 91 20.05 2.62 6.78
C PHE A 91 20.52 3.43 7.98
N ARG A 92 21.01 4.63 7.72
CA ARG A 92 21.46 5.54 8.78
C ARG A 92 20.31 5.92 9.70
N LEU A 93 19.14 6.23 9.12
CA LEU A 93 17.95 6.53 9.91
C LEU A 93 17.47 5.31 10.70
N GLY A 94 17.41 4.14 10.08
CA GLY A 94 17.02 2.90 10.74
C GLY A 94 17.95 2.55 11.92
N ALA A 95 19.26 2.63 11.71
CA ALA A 95 20.22 2.42 12.80
C ALA A 95 20.01 3.41 13.96
N ARG A 96 19.76 4.69 13.63
CA ARG A 96 19.49 5.72 14.64
C ARG A 96 18.22 5.43 15.44
N ILE A 97 17.12 5.11 14.75
CA ILE A 97 15.84 4.72 15.41
C ILE A 97 16.01 3.44 16.23
N PHE A 98 16.85 2.50 15.79
CA PHE A 98 17.08 1.27 16.53
C PHE A 98 17.87 1.49 17.83
N LEU A 99 18.88 2.36 17.80
CA LEU A 99 19.85 2.53 18.89
C LEU A 99 19.50 3.67 19.86
N SER A 100 18.64 4.63 19.47
CA SER A 100 18.37 5.83 20.28
C SER A 100 16.92 5.89 20.72
N SER A 101 16.70 5.87 22.04
CA SER A 101 15.36 6.07 22.63
C SER A 101 14.74 7.42 22.27
N ARG A 102 15.57 8.45 22.14
CA ARG A 102 15.12 9.77 21.70
C ARG A 102 14.60 9.73 20.25
N ALA A 103 15.35 9.11 19.33
CA ALA A 103 14.89 8.95 17.94
C ALA A 103 13.64 8.07 17.84
N GLN A 104 13.50 7.05 18.72
CA GLN A 104 12.27 6.25 18.81
C GLN A 104 11.07 7.09 19.23
N SER A 105 11.22 7.93 20.25
CA SER A 105 10.16 8.84 20.70
C SER A 105 9.78 9.86 19.64
N GLN A 106 10.74 10.38 18.88
CA GLN A 106 10.49 11.27 17.75
C GLN A 106 9.77 10.55 16.62
N ALA A 107 10.17 9.32 16.28
CA ALA A 107 9.50 8.50 15.27
C ALA A 107 8.03 8.21 15.66
N GLU A 108 7.77 7.91 16.93
CA GLU A 108 6.39 7.70 17.41
C GLU A 108 5.58 9.00 17.32
N ALA A 109 6.14 10.13 17.72
CA ALA A 109 5.46 11.42 17.64
C ALA A 109 5.11 11.77 16.18
N GLU A 110 6.02 11.53 15.26
CA GLU A 110 5.82 11.78 13.83
C GLU A 110 4.77 10.83 13.23
N ILE A 111 4.85 9.53 13.49
CA ILE A 111 3.85 8.55 13.02
C ILE A 111 2.45 8.92 13.55
N ARG A 112 2.36 9.31 14.80
CA ARG A 112 1.13 9.80 15.43
C ARG A 112 0.60 11.06 14.73
N ALA A 113 1.48 11.98 14.36
CA ALA A 113 1.10 13.20 13.65
C ALA A 113 0.56 12.88 12.24
N GLN A 114 1.18 11.96 11.50
CA GLN A 114 0.70 11.52 10.19
C GLN A 114 -0.65 10.78 10.30
N LEU A 115 -0.82 9.87 11.25
CA LEU A 115 -2.11 9.21 11.51
C LEU A 115 -3.20 10.22 11.90
N THR A 116 -2.84 11.24 12.68
CA THR A 116 -3.76 12.33 13.04
C THR A 116 -4.13 13.17 11.81
N ALA A 117 -3.17 13.47 10.94
CA ALA A 117 -3.42 14.16 9.68
C ALA A 117 -4.34 13.32 8.78
N PHE A 118 -4.10 12.01 8.66
CA PHE A 118 -4.98 11.10 7.92
C PHE A 118 -6.42 11.14 8.51
N ARG A 119 -6.58 11.00 9.81
CA ARG A 119 -7.90 11.05 10.47
C ARG A 119 -8.65 12.36 10.20
N ARG A 120 -7.94 13.49 10.06
CA ARG A 120 -8.55 14.78 9.70
C ARG A 120 -9.09 14.83 8.27
N THR A 121 -8.64 13.96 7.38
CA THR A 121 -9.20 13.84 6.02
C THR A 121 -10.63 13.32 6.02
N ARG A 122 -11.05 12.63 7.09
CA ARG A 122 -12.31 11.90 7.23
C ARG A 122 -12.47 10.73 6.23
N LEU A 123 -11.40 10.35 5.53
CA LEU A 123 -11.36 9.10 4.78
C LEU A 123 -11.32 7.92 5.77
N ARG A 124 -11.91 6.81 5.37
CA ARG A 124 -11.81 5.58 6.13
C ARG A 124 -10.43 4.96 5.91
N LEU A 125 -9.71 4.65 6.98
CA LEU A 125 -8.38 4.05 6.89
C LEU A 125 -8.50 2.60 6.44
N ASP A 126 -8.04 2.29 5.23
CA ASP A 126 -8.04 0.95 4.65
C ASP A 126 -6.88 0.11 5.21
N HIS A 127 -5.68 0.66 5.19
CA HIS A 127 -4.46 0.02 5.68
C HIS A 127 -3.39 1.05 6.04
N VAL A 128 -2.29 0.56 6.59
CA VAL A 128 -1.06 1.34 6.75
C VAL A 128 0.09 0.60 6.07
N ASP A 129 0.88 1.32 5.33
CA ASP A 129 2.15 0.88 4.80
C ASP A 129 3.21 1.97 4.95
N GLY A 130 4.29 1.98 4.19
CA GLY A 130 5.29 3.02 4.36
C GLY A 130 6.20 3.15 3.17
N HIS A 131 6.50 4.40 2.86
CA HIS A 131 7.44 4.79 1.81
C HIS A 131 8.78 4.06 1.99
N HIS A 132 9.34 3.53 0.91
CA HIS A 132 10.48 2.63 0.96
C HIS A 132 10.29 1.42 1.88
N HIS A 133 9.06 0.98 2.14
CA HIS A 133 8.73 -0.11 3.06
C HIS A 133 9.34 0.05 4.47
N PHE A 134 9.54 1.30 4.91
CA PHE A 134 10.22 1.58 6.18
C PHE A 134 9.42 1.09 7.40
N HIS A 135 8.13 0.80 7.24
CA HIS A 135 7.29 0.13 8.24
C HIS A 135 7.76 -1.30 8.61
N LEU A 136 8.67 -1.91 7.84
CA LEU A 136 9.35 -3.16 8.22
C LEU A 136 10.37 -3.00 9.33
N HIS A 137 10.80 -1.76 9.62
CA HIS A 137 11.73 -1.52 10.73
C HIS A 137 11.09 -1.98 12.05
N PRO A 138 11.76 -2.84 12.88
CA PRO A 138 11.13 -3.48 14.02
C PRO A 138 10.57 -2.51 15.06
N THR A 139 11.23 -1.37 15.27
CA THR A 139 10.75 -0.31 16.16
C THR A 139 9.53 0.38 15.57
N VAL A 140 9.55 0.72 14.28
CA VAL A 140 8.42 1.36 13.59
C VAL A 140 7.20 0.44 13.61
N GLN A 141 7.40 -0.85 13.33
CA GLN A 141 6.34 -1.86 13.44
C GLN A 141 5.73 -1.91 14.84
N ALA A 142 6.59 -1.91 15.89
CA ALA A 142 6.13 -1.92 17.27
C ALA A 142 5.31 -0.66 17.62
N ILE A 143 5.71 0.50 17.09
CA ILE A 143 4.97 1.76 17.22
C ILE A 143 3.60 1.65 16.55
N LEU A 144 3.53 1.19 15.29
CA LEU A 144 2.27 1.04 14.56
C LEU A 144 1.31 0.09 15.28
N ILE A 145 1.79 -1.05 15.77
CA ILE A 145 0.98 -2.01 16.54
C ILE A 145 0.44 -1.36 17.83
N ARG A 146 1.26 -0.58 18.53
CA ARG A 146 0.82 0.11 19.76
C ARG A 146 -0.21 1.20 19.49
N LEU A 147 -0.10 1.90 18.34
CA LEU A 147 -1.04 2.95 17.95
C LEU A 147 -2.32 2.39 17.29
N ALA A 148 -2.32 1.13 16.88
CA ALA A 148 -3.42 0.53 16.13
C ALA A 148 -4.80 0.67 16.82
N PRO A 149 -4.96 0.42 18.14
CA PRO A 149 -6.27 0.59 18.80
C PRO A 149 -6.76 2.04 18.80
N GLU A 150 -5.85 3.01 18.96
CA GLU A 150 -6.20 4.44 19.02
C GLU A 150 -6.65 5.00 17.66
N PHE A 151 -6.03 4.53 16.59
CA PHE A 151 -6.27 5.03 15.24
C PHE A 151 -7.13 4.11 14.37
N GLY A 152 -7.53 2.95 14.89
CA GLY A 152 -8.32 1.98 14.14
C GLY A 152 -7.54 1.33 12.99
N ILE A 153 -6.23 1.08 13.17
CA ILE A 153 -5.42 0.39 12.17
C ILE A 153 -5.81 -1.08 12.15
N ALA A 154 -6.66 -1.46 11.22
CA ALA A 154 -7.17 -2.82 11.08
C ALA A 154 -6.30 -3.70 10.17
N ALA A 155 -5.47 -3.09 9.31
CA ALA A 155 -4.60 -3.80 8.38
C ALA A 155 -3.27 -3.08 8.14
N ILE A 156 -2.21 -3.87 7.93
CA ILE A 156 -0.86 -3.38 7.60
C ILE A 156 -0.29 -4.26 6.49
N ARG A 157 0.28 -3.62 5.43
CA ARG A 157 1.01 -4.31 4.36
C ARG A 157 2.18 -5.11 4.93
N VAL A 158 2.38 -6.33 4.43
CA VAL A 158 3.60 -7.11 4.66
C VAL A 158 4.30 -7.36 3.33
N PRO A 159 5.47 -6.75 3.08
CA PRO A 159 6.21 -6.93 1.84
C PRO A 159 6.99 -8.26 1.84
N ASP A 160 6.26 -9.35 1.58
CA ASP A 160 6.78 -10.72 1.49
C ASP A 160 6.58 -11.26 0.07
N GLU A 161 7.55 -11.00 -0.81
CA GLU A 161 7.52 -11.46 -2.20
C GLU A 161 8.18 -12.82 -2.37
N PRO A 162 7.50 -13.80 -3.01
CA PRO A 162 8.04 -15.13 -3.23
C PRO A 162 9.35 -15.13 -4.05
N ALA A 163 10.30 -15.97 -3.66
CA ALA A 163 11.58 -16.06 -4.34
C ALA A 163 11.45 -16.42 -5.83
N ALA A 164 10.47 -17.25 -6.19
CA ALA A 164 10.21 -17.64 -7.58
C ALA A 164 9.83 -16.42 -8.45
N VAL A 165 9.03 -15.47 -7.91
CA VAL A 165 8.65 -14.24 -8.63
C VAL A 165 9.86 -13.34 -8.86
N ARG A 166 10.71 -13.19 -7.83
CA ARG A 166 11.93 -12.36 -7.91
C ARG A 166 12.95 -12.82 -8.95
N GLN A 167 13.04 -14.11 -9.19
CA GLN A 167 14.00 -14.68 -10.16
C GLN A 167 13.68 -14.30 -11.61
N HIS A 168 12.42 -13.96 -11.91
CA HIS A 168 11.96 -13.59 -13.25
C HIS A 168 11.87 -12.08 -13.45
N ALA A 169 12.23 -11.30 -12.43
CA ALA A 169 12.09 -9.85 -12.48
C ALA A 169 13.30 -9.21 -13.19
N GLY A 170 13.00 -8.21 -14.02
CA GLY A 170 13.99 -7.28 -14.57
C GLY A 170 14.51 -6.25 -13.56
N ALA A 171 14.53 -6.58 -12.27
CA ALA A 171 14.81 -5.65 -11.18
C ALA A 171 16.09 -4.86 -11.41
N SER A 172 16.02 -3.55 -11.21
CA SER A 172 17.22 -2.71 -11.22
C SER A 172 18.20 -3.20 -10.16
N GLN A 173 19.52 -3.08 -10.44
CA GLN A 173 20.56 -3.47 -9.49
C GLN A 173 20.37 -2.78 -8.12
N ARG A 174 19.96 -1.51 -8.12
CA ARG A 174 19.68 -0.74 -6.88
C ARG A 174 18.58 -1.36 -6.02
N MET A 175 17.50 -1.86 -6.64
CA MET A 175 16.43 -2.52 -5.91
C MET A 175 16.92 -3.86 -5.32
N ARG A 176 17.72 -4.62 -6.09
CA ARG A 176 18.37 -5.85 -5.59
C ARG A 176 19.31 -5.56 -4.42
N ASP A 177 20.11 -4.51 -4.52
CA ASP A 177 21.04 -4.09 -3.47
C ASP A 177 20.29 -3.62 -2.22
N TRP A 178 19.19 -2.88 -2.39
CA TRP A 178 18.32 -2.46 -1.29
C TRP A 178 17.61 -3.65 -0.61
N LEU A 179 17.08 -4.59 -1.40
CA LEU A 179 16.48 -5.83 -0.87
C LEU A 179 17.53 -6.74 -0.20
N ALA A 180 18.78 -6.73 -0.69
CA ALA A 180 19.88 -7.51 -0.10
C ALA A 180 20.43 -6.85 1.17
N ALA A 181 20.48 -5.53 1.21
CA ALA A 181 21.02 -4.77 2.33
C ALA A 181 20.05 -4.70 3.54
N PHE A 182 18.74 -4.74 3.29
CA PHE A 182 17.75 -5.00 4.33
C PHE A 182 17.43 -6.51 4.31
N PRO A 183 17.69 -7.26 5.39
CA PRO A 183 17.29 -8.67 5.48
C PRO A 183 15.78 -8.77 5.64
N LEU A 184 15.03 -8.38 4.60
CA LEU A 184 13.57 -8.39 4.57
C LEU A 184 13.01 -9.80 4.66
N ARG A 185 13.76 -10.79 4.10
CA ARG A 185 13.33 -12.21 4.07
C ARG A 185 13.06 -12.78 5.45
N ASP A 186 13.89 -12.39 6.43
CA ASP A 186 13.77 -12.91 7.79
C ASP A 186 12.80 -12.10 8.66
N ARG A 187 12.40 -10.92 8.18
CA ARG A 187 11.52 -10.00 8.93
C ARG A 187 10.04 -10.15 8.60
N ALA A 188 9.69 -10.45 7.35
CA ALA A 188 8.29 -10.61 6.96
C ALA A 188 7.57 -11.72 7.75
N PRO A 189 8.11 -12.93 7.96
CA PRO A 189 7.47 -13.94 8.80
C PRO A 189 7.34 -13.49 10.27
N ALA A 190 8.33 -12.77 10.80
CA ALA A 190 8.26 -12.23 12.15
C ALA A 190 7.20 -11.12 12.26
N MET A 191 7.09 -10.28 11.24
CA MET A 191 6.06 -9.26 11.14
C MET A 191 4.66 -9.88 11.11
N LYS A 192 4.41 -10.85 10.23
CA LYS A 192 3.13 -11.57 10.16
C LYS A 192 2.71 -12.15 11.51
N ARG A 193 3.65 -12.81 12.24
CA ARG A 193 3.37 -13.33 13.59
C ARG A 193 2.99 -12.24 14.59
N ARG A 194 3.63 -11.07 14.54
CA ARG A 194 3.33 -9.96 15.45
C ARG A 194 1.98 -9.33 15.14
N LEU A 195 1.68 -9.13 13.84
CA LEU A 195 0.40 -8.58 13.39
C LEU A 195 -0.76 -9.52 13.74
N ALA A 196 -0.60 -10.82 13.51
CA ALA A 196 -1.59 -11.83 13.88
C ALA A 196 -1.90 -11.85 15.39
N ARG A 197 -0.86 -11.69 16.25
CA ARG A 197 -1.06 -11.58 17.71
C ARG A 197 -1.78 -10.30 18.13
N ALA A 198 -1.69 -9.25 17.32
CA ALA A 198 -2.35 -7.96 17.56
C ALA A 198 -3.73 -7.88 16.87
N ASP A 199 -4.21 -8.95 16.25
CA ASP A 199 -5.43 -9.00 15.44
C ASP A 199 -5.46 -7.96 14.30
N ILE A 200 -4.29 -7.66 13.72
CA ILE A 200 -4.13 -6.78 12.57
C ILE A 200 -4.02 -7.65 11.32
N ARG A 201 -4.86 -7.39 10.32
CA ARG A 201 -4.86 -8.11 9.03
C ARG A 201 -3.67 -7.71 8.17
N PHE A 202 -3.31 -8.58 7.25
CA PHE A 202 -2.21 -8.37 6.30
C PHE A 202 -2.37 -9.24 5.05
N ASN A 203 -1.63 -8.91 4.00
CA ASN A 203 -1.51 -9.72 2.79
C ASN A 203 -0.58 -10.93 3.03
N ASP A 204 -0.94 -12.09 2.48
CA ASP A 204 -0.10 -13.29 2.54
C ASP A 204 1.15 -13.14 1.66
N THR A 205 0.99 -12.48 0.50
CA THR A 205 2.02 -12.29 -0.51
C THR A 205 1.95 -10.87 -1.06
N ILE A 206 3.11 -10.30 -1.44
CA ILE A 206 3.17 -9.09 -2.26
C ILE A 206 3.81 -9.43 -3.61
N LEU A 207 3.40 -8.74 -4.66
CA LEU A 207 4.00 -8.76 -5.99
C LEU A 207 4.38 -7.34 -6.39
N GLY A 208 5.49 -7.18 -7.10
CA GLY A 208 5.96 -5.89 -7.58
C GLY A 208 7.21 -5.36 -6.87
N LEU A 209 7.72 -6.02 -5.80
CA LEU A 209 8.95 -5.57 -5.12
C LEU A 209 10.16 -5.60 -6.05
N ALA A 210 10.34 -6.70 -6.74
CA ALA A 210 11.46 -6.86 -7.67
C ALA A 210 11.26 -6.09 -8.99
N ASP A 211 10.03 -5.76 -9.33
CA ASP A 211 9.65 -5.06 -10.56
C ASP A 211 9.24 -3.59 -10.32
N SER A 212 9.47 -3.05 -9.13
CA SER A 212 9.00 -1.72 -8.72
C SER A 212 9.28 -0.64 -9.77
N GLY A 213 8.24 0.03 -10.23
CA GLY A 213 8.31 1.05 -11.28
C GLY A 213 8.45 0.52 -12.71
N HIS A 214 8.33 -0.80 -12.95
CA HIS A 214 8.58 -1.43 -14.25
C HIS A 214 7.50 -2.45 -14.65
N ILE A 215 6.31 -2.39 -14.05
CA ILE A 215 5.23 -3.36 -14.31
C ILE A 215 4.37 -2.88 -15.48
N ASP A 216 4.77 -3.24 -16.71
CA ASP A 216 3.93 -3.08 -17.90
C ASP A 216 2.84 -4.16 -17.99
N SER A 217 1.95 -4.05 -19.00
CA SER A 217 0.85 -5.01 -19.21
C SER A 217 1.31 -6.45 -19.36
N ALA A 218 2.44 -6.70 -20.02
CA ALA A 218 2.96 -8.05 -20.21
C ALA A 218 3.44 -8.63 -18.87
N ARG A 219 4.18 -7.85 -18.10
CA ARG A 219 4.65 -8.26 -16.78
C ARG A 219 3.49 -8.45 -15.79
N MET A 220 2.52 -7.54 -15.80
CA MET A 220 1.34 -7.65 -14.93
C MET A 220 0.55 -8.93 -15.21
N ARG A 221 0.30 -9.28 -16.48
CA ARG A 221 -0.34 -10.55 -16.84
C ARG A 221 0.45 -11.77 -16.37
N ALA A 222 1.77 -11.74 -16.50
CA ALA A 222 2.62 -12.83 -16.03
C ALA A 222 2.54 -13.02 -14.50
N LEU A 223 2.51 -11.92 -13.73
CA LEU A 223 2.31 -11.94 -12.29
C LEU A 223 0.93 -12.50 -11.92
N LEU A 224 -0.12 -12.08 -12.61
CA LEU A 224 -1.50 -12.52 -12.39
C LEU A 224 -1.69 -14.02 -12.71
N ALA A 225 -1.02 -14.53 -13.73
CA ALA A 225 -1.04 -15.96 -14.07
C ALA A 225 -0.42 -16.85 -12.97
N ALA A 226 0.48 -16.29 -12.16
CA ALA A 226 1.19 -16.99 -11.09
C ALA A 226 0.64 -16.70 -9.69
N LEU A 227 -0.57 -16.11 -9.57
CA LEU A 227 -1.17 -15.77 -8.28
C LEU A 227 -1.33 -17.01 -7.39
N PRO A 228 -0.78 -17.00 -6.17
CA PRO A 228 -1.00 -18.06 -5.20
C PRO A 228 -2.41 -17.98 -4.59
N ASP A 229 -2.81 -19.03 -3.90
CA ASP A 229 -3.97 -19.00 -3.01
C ASP A 229 -3.76 -18.02 -1.86
N GLY A 230 -4.86 -17.48 -1.31
CA GLY A 230 -4.82 -16.51 -0.21
C GLY A 230 -4.90 -15.06 -0.69
N VAL A 231 -4.38 -14.15 0.09
CA VAL A 231 -4.43 -12.70 -0.16
C VAL A 231 -3.11 -12.23 -0.77
N THR A 232 -3.16 -11.82 -2.03
CA THR A 232 -2.01 -11.21 -2.71
C THR A 232 -2.24 -9.71 -2.88
N GLU A 233 -1.23 -8.92 -2.56
CA GLU A 233 -1.17 -7.52 -2.94
C GLU A 233 -0.24 -7.36 -4.16
N LEU A 234 -0.69 -6.65 -5.18
CA LEU A 234 0.12 -6.16 -6.29
C LEU A 234 0.22 -4.64 -6.15
N TYR A 235 1.43 -4.09 -5.97
CA TYR A 235 1.59 -2.65 -5.83
C TYR A 235 2.37 -2.06 -7.01
N VAL A 236 2.02 -0.81 -7.35
CA VAL A 236 2.53 -0.06 -8.49
C VAL A 236 2.71 1.43 -8.17
N HIS A 237 3.45 2.16 -9.01
CA HIS A 237 3.68 3.60 -8.90
C HIS A 237 3.22 4.32 -10.19
N PRO A 238 1.92 4.31 -10.50
CA PRO A 238 1.41 4.86 -11.75
C PRO A 238 1.38 6.40 -11.75
N ALA A 239 1.61 6.99 -12.89
CA ALA A 239 1.33 8.41 -13.13
C ALA A 239 0.89 8.63 -14.59
N THR A 240 0.13 9.72 -14.84
CA THR A 240 -0.30 10.08 -16.20
C THR A 240 0.82 10.65 -17.05
N ARG A 241 1.83 11.18 -16.41
CA ARG A 241 3.06 11.74 -17.03
C ARG A 241 4.15 11.88 -15.99
N ARG A 242 5.40 12.01 -16.42
CA ARG A 242 6.48 12.42 -15.52
C ARG A 242 6.34 13.90 -15.18
N TRP A 243 6.91 14.29 -14.05
CA TRP A 243 7.04 15.68 -13.59
C TRP A 243 8.48 15.96 -13.14
N GLY A 244 8.91 17.23 -13.27
CA GLY A 244 10.30 17.65 -13.07
C GLY A 244 10.59 18.33 -11.75
N GLU A 245 9.80 18.06 -10.70
CA GLU A 245 9.93 18.74 -9.40
C GLU A 245 10.69 17.92 -8.37
N ILE A 246 10.98 18.53 -7.25
CA ILE A 246 11.45 17.90 -6.02
C ILE A 246 10.44 16.80 -5.68
N ASP A 247 10.89 15.60 -5.38
CA ASP A 247 10.07 14.39 -5.14
C ASP A 247 9.63 13.65 -6.43
N ALA A 248 10.38 13.79 -7.52
CA ALA A 248 10.19 12.99 -8.72
C ALA A 248 10.44 11.50 -8.44
N LEU A 249 9.66 10.63 -9.08
CA LEU A 249 9.94 9.20 -9.10
C LEU A 249 11.33 8.93 -9.69
N PRO A 250 12.00 7.84 -9.28
CA PRO A 250 13.30 7.46 -9.86
C PRO A 250 13.27 7.47 -11.39
N ASP A 251 14.33 7.95 -12.04
CA ASP A 251 14.42 8.06 -13.51
C ASP A 251 14.17 6.73 -14.24
N ALA A 252 14.52 5.63 -13.57
CA ALA A 252 14.30 4.30 -14.10
C ALA A 252 12.83 3.88 -14.13
N TYR A 253 11.95 4.49 -13.32
CA TYR A 253 10.53 4.13 -13.25
C TYR A 253 9.79 4.49 -14.54
N ARG A 254 8.78 3.73 -14.88
CA ARG A 254 7.92 3.88 -16.06
C ARG A 254 6.45 4.03 -15.65
N PRO A 255 6.09 5.12 -14.95
CA PRO A 255 4.78 5.25 -14.32
C PRO A 255 3.63 5.28 -15.33
N GLU A 256 3.86 5.81 -16.54
CA GLU A 256 2.86 5.80 -17.61
C GLU A 256 2.58 4.37 -18.11
N ALA A 257 3.61 3.51 -18.15
CA ALA A 257 3.43 2.10 -18.53
C ALA A 257 2.67 1.32 -17.44
N GLU A 258 2.89 1.63 -16.15
CA GLU A 258 2.13 1.04 -15.05
C GLU A 258 0.67 1.49 -15.05
N LEU A 259 0.38 2.77 -15.37
CA LEU A 259 -0.99 3.22 -15.57
C LEU A 259 -1.65 2.50 -16.76
N ALA A 260 -0.94 2.42 -17.90
CA ALA A 260 -1.44 1.70 -19.07
C ALA A 260 -1.77 0.23 -18.74
N ALA A 261 -0.93 -0.44 -17.94
CA ALA A 261 -1.19 -1.80 -17.48
C ALA A 261 -2.44 -1.90 -16.59
N LEU A 262 -2.65 -0.97 -15.67
CA LEU A 262 -3.82 -0.96 -14.81
C LEU A 262 -5.14 -0.91 -15.58
N VAL A 263 -5.19 -0.16 -16.70
CA VAL A 263 -6.41 0.04 -17.50
C VAL A 263 -6.50 -0.87 -18.73
N ASP A 264 -5.51 -1.75 -18.94
CA ASP A 264 -5.46 -2.65 -20.09
C ASP A 264 -6.55 -3.73 -19.98
N PRO A 265 -7.47 -3.87 -20.97
CA PRO A 265 -8.50 -4.91 -20.96
C PRO A 265 -7.93 -6.33 -20.87
N SER A 266 -6.73 -6.58 -21.43
CA SER A 266 -6.08 -7.89 -21.36
C SER A 266 -5.60 -8.24 -19.94
N VAL A 267 -5.27 -7.23 -19.15
CA VAL A 267 -4.93 -7.40 -17.72
C VAL A 267 -6.18 -7.71 -16.90
N ARG A 268 -7.29 -7.03 -17.19
CA ARG A 268 -8.59 -7.36 -16.57
C ARG A 268 -9.00 -8.81 -16.86
N ALA A 269 -8.89 -9.23 -18.11
CA ALA A 269 -9.14 -10.62 -18.50
C ALA A 269 -8.22 -11.61 -17.79
N ALA A 270 -6.95 -11.23 -17.53
CA ALA A 270 -6.02 -12.07 -16.77
C ALA A 270 -6.41 -12.17 -15.29
N VAL A 271 -6.96 -11.13 -14.67
CA VAL A 271 -7.54 -11.21 -13.30
C VAL A 271 -8.68 -12.22 -13.27
N GLU A 272 -9.63 -12.12 -14.22
CA GLU A 272 -10.76 -13.04 -14.33
C GLU A 272 -10.29 -14.50 -14.54
N ALA A 273 -9.36 -14.72 -15.45
CA ALA A 273 -8.78 -16.03 -15.74
C ALA A 273 -8.01 -16.63 -14.55
N SER A 274 -7.44 -15.80 -13.67
CA SER A 274 -6.75 -16.27 -12.46
C SER A 274 -7.70 -16.81 -11.40
N GLY A 275 -9.01 -16.53 -11.51
CA GLY A 275 -10.02 -16.85 -10.49
C GLY A 275 -9.91 -15.99 -9.23
N ALA A 276 -9.13 -14.90 -9.24
CA ALA A 276 -8.98 -14.02 -8.10
C ALA A 276 -10.14 -13.02 -8.01
N THR A 277 -10.59 -12.74 -6.79
CA THR A 277 -11.53 -11.66 -6.51
C THR A 277 -10.76 -10.40 -6.13
N LEU A 278 -11.04 -9.29 -6.82
CA LEU A 278 -10.52 -7.97 -6.43
C LEU A 278 -11.12 -7.55 -5.08
N THR A 279 -10.28 -7.05 -4.18
CA THR A 279 -10.66 -6.67 -2.82
C THR A 279 -9.79 -5.53 -2.31
N THR A 280 -10.09 -5.03 -1.10
CA THR A 280 -9.29 -4.05 -0.34
C THR A 280 -8.82 -4.66 0.98
N PHE A 281 -7.88 -4.04 1.66
CA PHE A 281 -7.48 -4.47 3.02
C PHE A 281 -8.62 -4.37 4.02
N GLN A 282 -9.49 -3.37 3.85
CA GLN A 282 -10.62 -3.17 4.73
C GLN A 282 -11.66 -4.28 4.61
N GLU A 283 -11.91 -4.78 3.39
CA GLU A 283 -12.80 -5.93 3.16
C GLU A 283 -12.22 -7.22 3.76
N LEU A 284 -10.89 -7.32 3.90
CA LEU A 284 -10.27 -8.41 4.65
C LEU A 284 -10.53 -8.33 6.15
N ALA A 285 -10.50 -7.11 6.69
CA ALA A 285 -10.73 -6.88 8.11
C ALA A 285 -12.22 -6.97 8.48
N ASN A 286 -13.09 -6.58 7.55
CA ASN A 286 -14.55 -6.58 7.72
C ASN A 286 -15.19 -7.22 6.48
N PRO A 287 -15.15 -8.56 6.35
CA PRO A 287 -15.76 -9.22 5.21
C PRO A 287 -17.24 -8.85 5.13
N PRO A 288 -17.77 -8.54 3.93
CA PRO A 288 -19.20 -8.29 3.77
C PRO A 288 -19.96 -9.50 4.32
N ALA A 289 -21.03 -9.24 5.06
CA ALA A 289 -21.89 -10.30 5.56
C ALA A 289 -22.27 -11.18 4.37
N VAL A 290 -21.95 -12.47 4.44
CA VAL A 290 -22.36 -13.44 3.41
C VAL A 290 -23.88 -13.37 3.42
N ALA A 291 -24.47 -12.82 2.34
CA ALA A 291 -25.91 -12.90 2.14
C ALA A 291 -26.22 -14.41 2.16
N SER A 292 -26.85 -14.84 3.24
CA SER A 292 -27.24 -16.22 3.40
C SER A 292 -28.15 -16.56 2.23
N ALA A 293 -27.81 -17.58 1.47
CA ALA A 293 -28.60 -18.06 0.33
C ALA A 293 -30.02 -18.52 0.71
N GLU A 294 -30.37 -18.38 1.98
CA GLU A 294 -31.69 -18.73 2.52
C GLU A 294 -32.78 -17.66 2.28
N SER A 295 -32.40 -16.37 2.10
CA SER A 295 -33.41 -15.31 1.83
C SER A 295 -33.94 -15.30 0.38
N ALA A 296 -33.23 -15.89 -0.56
CA ALA A 296 -33.67 -15.96 -1.96
C ALA A 296 -34.65 -17.10 -2.24
N LEU A 297 -34.82 -18.07 -1.31
CA LEU A 297 -35.78 -19.15 -1.42
C LEU A 297 -37.13 -18.83 -0.79
N GLU A 298 -37.21 -17.87 0.11
CA GLU A 298 -38.48 -17.44 0.71
C GLU A 298 -39.31 -16.49 -0.16
N GLU A 299 -38.66 -15.72 -1.06
CA GLU A 299 -39.39 -14.84 -2.00
C GLU A 299 -39.94 -15.54 -3.25
N SER A 300 -39.51 -16.77 -3.54
CA SER A 300 -40.03 -17.54 -4.69
C SER A 300 -41.14 -18.51 -4.35
N GLY A 301 -41.58 -18.57 -3.11
CA GLY A 301 -42.46 -19.64 -2.58
C GLY A 301 -43.89 -19.25 -2.20
N LEU A 302 -44.43 -18.10 -2.60
CA LEU A 302 -45.83 -17.74 -2.31
C LEU A 302 -46.55 -17.16 -3.53
N SER A 303 -46.85 -18.03 -4.51
CA SER A 303 -47.97 -17.82 -5.45
C SER A 303 -48.40 -19.15 -6.06
N GLY A 304 -49.31 -19.79 -5.41
CA GLY A 304 -49.91 -20.99 -6.02
C GLY A 304 -50.89 -21.70 -5.07
N ALA A 305 -52.17 -21.45 -5.34
CA ALA A 305 -53.31 -22.28 -4.93
C ALA A 305 -54.21 -21.74 -3.81
N ARG A 306 -55.26 -21.06 -4.24
CA ARG A 306 -56.63 -21.40 -3.82
C ARG A 306 -57.58 -21.03 -4.96
N SER A 307 -58.15 -22.00 -5.57
CA SER A 307 -59.51 -22.04 -6.10
C SER A 307 -60.19 -23.26 -5.55
#